data_6ff6d3f809c45b1f049de4d51fb02fd1
#
_entry.id   6ff6d3f809c45b1f049de4d51fb02fd1
#
_cell.length_a   1.000
_cell.length_b   1.000
_cell.length_c   1.000
_cell.angle_alpha   90.00
_cell.angle_beta   90.00
_cell.angle_gamma   90.00
#
_symmetry.space_group_name_H-M   'P 1'
#
loop_
_entity.id
_entity.type
_entity.pdbx_description
1 polymer ?
#
loop_
_entity_poly.entity_id
_entity_poly.type
_entity_poly.pdbx_seq_one_letter_code
_entity_poly.pdbx_strand_id
1 'polypeptide(L)'
;MRIVLFISLLWLNAVFADSDIDAINKILNRSELSKGNYSLYITNISKRAKVFSYNEQKSFNPASVMKLVTTYAGLQFLGPQYQWKTEVLYKGHIKNRHLYGDLIMRGYGDPTLTYADLSEIIERVQQQGIQYIHGNIILDESFFGELQNQDLIDDKKYRAYNVNPKSFVVNENTINFNFSISNEKINIQTFPEIQTLKVINHLKLSEHGCNEWKDALGYEVNTKSNVTEIIF
;
A
#
# COMPACT_ATOMS: atom_id res chain seq x y z
N MET A 1 -22.34 -61.55 27.71
CA MET A 1 -23.08 -60.32 27.93
C MET A 1 -22.07 -59.17 28.05
N ARG A 2 -21.45 -58.77 26.96
CA ARG A 2 -20.45 -57.67 26.90
C ARG A 2 -20.30 -57.17 25.45
N ILE A 3 -21.30 -56.62 24.84
CA ILE A 3 -21.22 -55.88 23.56
C ILE A 3 -22.41 -54.91 23.51
N VAL A 4 -22.39 -53.79 24.24
CA VAL A 4 -23.38 -52.71 24.06
C VAL A 4 -22.84 -51.33 24.47
N LEU A 5 -21.55 -51.16 24.70
CA LEU A 5 -21.05 -49.87 25.22
C LEU A 5 -20.05 -49.13 24.30
N PHE A 6 -20.06 -49.37 22.99
CA PHE A 6 -19.10 -48.73 22.09
C PHE A 6 -19.70 -47.88 20.94
N ILE A 7 -21.04 -47.69 20.91
CA ILE A 7 -21.69 -46.96 19.81
C ILE A 7 -22.09 -45.52 20.20
N SER A 8 -22.02 -45.12 21.46
CA SER A 8 -22.47 -43.78 21.88
C SER A 8 -21.45 -42.69 21.87
N LEU A 9 -20.16 -42.97 21.58
CA LEU A 9 -19.10 -41.93 21.52
C LEU A 9 -18.81 -41.36 20.13
N LEU A 10 -19.38 -41.90 19.08
CA LEU A 10 -19.14 -41.47 17.69
C LEU A 10 -20.11 -40.38 17.21
N TRP A 11 -21.14 -40.05 17.97
CA TRP A 11 -22.16 -39.07 17.58
C TRP A 11 -21.96 -37.65 18.13
N LEU A 12 -21.00 -37.43 19.03
CA LEU A 12 -20.78 -36.10 19.62
C LEU A 12 -19.97 -35.15 18.76
N ASN A 13 -19.30 -35.61 17.70
CA ASN A 13 -18.49 -34.75 16.85
C ASN A 13 -19.20 -34.19 15.62
N ALA A 14 -20.41 -34.62 15.31
CA ALA A 14 -21.16 -34.14 14.14
C ALA A 14 -22.07 -32.94 14.46
N VAL A 15 -22.44 -32.74 15.71
CA VAL A 15 -23.48 -31.76 16.10
C VAL A 15 -22.93 -30.31 16.07
N PHE A 16 -21.62 -30.11 16.23
CA PHE A 16 -21.05 -28.76 16.20
C PHE A 16 -20.84 -28.20 14.79
N ALA A 17 -20.75 -29.03 13.75
CA ALA A 17 -20.56 -28.58 12.38
C ALA A 17 -21.86 -28.03 11.74
N ASP A 18 -23.01 -28.58 12.08
CA ASP A 18 -24.29 -28.14 11.51
C ASP A 18 -24.75 -26.80 12.07
N SER A 19 -24.51 -26.52 13.35
CA SER A 19 -24.86 -25.21 13.95
C SER A 19 -24.08 -24.02 13.36
N ASP A 20 -22.82 -24.24 12.99
CA ASP A 20 -22.00 -23.20 12.39
C ASP A 20 -22.43 -22.93 10.96
N ILE A 21 -22.74 -23.93 10.19
CA ILE A 21 -23.27 -23.81 8.82
C ILE A 21 -24.64 -23.11 8.83
N ASP A 22 -25.51 -23.42 9.75
CA ASP A 22 -26.82 -22.77 9.90
C ASP A 22 -26.65 -21.28 10.29
N ALA A 23 -25.71 -20.96 11.17
CA ALA A 23 -25.40 -19.60 11.53
C ALA A 23 -24.89 -18.81 10.33
N ILE A 24 -23.97 -19.37 9.53
CA ILE A 24 -23.46 -18.76 8.30
C ILE A 24 -24.60 -18.52 7.32
N ASN A 25 -25.42 -19.50 7.04
CA ASN A 25 -26.58 -19.38 6.14
C ASN A 25 -27.54 -18.29 6.61
N LYS A 26 -27.79 -18.20 7.91
CA LYS A 26 -28.66 -17.17 8.51
C LYS A 26 -28.09 -15.77 8.33
N ILE A 27 -26.77 -15.60 8.48
CA ILE A 27 -26.09 -14.33 8.23
C ILE A 27 -26.17 -13.96 6.75
N LEU A 28 -25.85 -14.89 5.85
CA LEU A 28 -25.90 -14.66 4.41
C LEU A 28 -27.31 -14.31 3.90
N ASN A 29 -28.34 -14.97 4.44
CA ASN A 29 -29.74 -14.69 4.08
C ASN A 29 -30.25 -13.34 4.60
N ARG A 30 -29.63 -12.78 5.64
CA ARG A 30 -29.94 -11.44 6.19
C ARG A 30 -29.11 -10.33 5.58
N SER A 31 -28.03 -10.68 4.90
CA SER A 31 -27.17 -9.70 4.24
C SER A 31 -27.86 -9.17 2.97
N GLU A 32 -27.60 -7.92 2.63
CA GLU A 32 -28.03 -7.30 1.37
C GLU A 32 -27.20 -7.78 0.16
N LEU A 33 -26.30 -8.74 0.36
CA LEU A 33 -25.47 -9.31 -0.69
C LEU A 33 -26.34 -10.10 -1.67
N SER A 34 -26.39 -9.66 -2.92
CA SER A 34 -27.12 -10.41 -3.95
C SER A 34 -26.44 -11.75 -4.22
N LYS A 35 -27.25 -12.82 -4.30
CA LYS A 35 -26.78 -14.16 -4.64
C LYS A 35 -26.04 -14.13 -5.97
N GLY A 36 -24.77 -14.52 -5.96
CA GLY A 36 -23.94 -14.50 -7.16
C GLY A 36 -22.88 -13.39 -7.19
N ASN A 37 -22.94 -12.39 -6.30
CA ASN A 37 -21.96 -11.33 -6.21
C ASN A 37 -20.88 -11.55 -5.15
N TYR A 38 -20.86 -12.73 -4.52
CA TYR A 38 -19.84 -13.12 -3.57
C TYR A 38 -19.48 -14.61 -3.70
N SER A 39 -18.31 -14.92 -3.21
CA SER A 39 -17.83 -16.28 -3.00
C SER A 39 -17.36 -16.41 -1.55
N LEU A 40 -17.58 -17.56 -0.96
CA LEU A 40 -17.16 -17.85 0.40
C LEU A 40 -16.54 -19.24 0.47
N TYR A 41 -15.39 -19.34 1.09
CA TYR A 41 -14.72 -20.60 1.39
C TYR A 41 -14.21 -20.59 2.81
N ILE A 42 -14.69 -21.50 3.63
CA ILE A 42 -14.31 -21.66 5.03
C ILE A 42 -13.68 -23.03 5.22
N THR A 43 -12.49 -23.04 5.78
CA THR A 43 -11.74 -24.27 6.08
C THR A 43 -11.27 -24.29 7.53
N ASN A 44 -11.23 -25.46 8.10
CA ASN A 44 -10.58 -25.69 9.37
C ASN A 44 -9.08 -25.93 9.10
N ILE A 45 -8.23 -24.99 9.51
CA ILE A 45 -6.79 -25.04 9.25
C ILE A 45 -6.15 -26.27 9.92
N SER A 46 -6.51 -26.57 11.16
CA SER A 46 -5.92 -27.69 11.92
C SER A 46 -6.30 -29.05 11.33
N LYS A 47 -7.53 -29.20 10.87
CA LYS A 47 -8.03 -30.45 10.27
C LYS A 47 -7.82 -30.51 8.76
N ARG A 48 -7.44 -29.37 8.13
CA ARG A 48 -7.35 -29.20 6.66
C ARG A 48 -8.64 -29.64 5.95
N ALA A 49 -9.78 -29.43 6.57
CA ALA A 49 -11.08 -29.86 6.08
C ALA A 49 -11.94 -28.65 5.72
N LYS A 50 -12.61 -28.74 4.58
CA LYS A 50 -13.61 -27.74 4.16
C LYS A 50 -14.78 -27.80 5.13
N VAL A 51 -15.16 -26.64 5.67
CA VAL A 51 -16.33 -26.47 6.55
C VAL A 51 -17.54 -26.03 5.75
N PHE A 52 -17.34 -25.02 4.88
CA PHE A 52 -18.39 -24.43 4.08
C PHE A 52 -17.82 -23.84 2.79
N SER A 53 -18.58 -23.91 1.70
CA SER A 53 -18.26 -23.18 0.48
C SER A 53 -19.52 -22.74 -0.26
N TYR A 54 -19.43 -21.60 -0.91
CA TYR A 54 -20.45 -21.04 -1.77
C TYR A 54 -19.80 -20.33 -2.95
N ASN A 55 -20.19 -20.63 -4.18
CA ASN A 55 -19.60 -20.09 -5.41
C ASN A 55 -18.07 -20.21 -5.49
N GLU A 56 -17.47 -21.21 -4.87
CA GLU A 56 -16.00 -21.35 -4.74
C GLU A 56 -15.28 -21.47 -6.08
N GLN A 57 -15.97 -21.90 -7.14
CA GLN A 57 -15.44 -22.04 -8.49
C GLN A 57 -15.71 -20.82 -9.38
N LYS A 58 -16.45 -19.83 -8.88
CA LYS A 58 -16.77 -18.63 -9.63
C LYS A 58 -15.61 -17.64 -9.55
N SER A 59 -15.18 -17.15 -10.73
CA SER A 59 -14.15 -16.12 -10.80
C SER A 59 -14.68 -14.77 -10.34
N PHE A 60 -13.89 -14.08 -9.51
CA PHE A 60 -14.15 -12.72 -9.05
C PHE A 60 -12.88 -11.89 -9.21
N ASN A 61 -13.04 -10.58 -9.31
CA ASN A 61 -11.91 -9.67 -9.17
C ASN A 61 -11.45 -9.71 -7.70
N PRO A 62 -10.22 -10.16 -7.43
CA PRO A 62 -9.74 -10.33 -6.05
C PRO A 62 -9.45 -9.02 -5.34
N ALA A 63 -9.29 -7.92 -6.07
CA ALA A 63 -8.85 -6.63 -5.53
C ALA A 63 -7.67 -6.83 -4.54
N SER A 64 -7.74 -6.27 -3.34
CA SER A 64 -6.67 -6.42 -2.33
C SER A 64 -6.46 -7.84 -1.79
N VAL A 65 -7.37 -8.78 -2.04
CA VAL A 65 -7.16 -10.19 -1.66
C VAL A 65 -6.00 -10.81 -2.45
N MET A 66 -5.68 -10.28 -3.64
CA MET A 66 -4.49 -10.67 -4.40
C MET A 66 -3.18 -10.53 -3.59
N LYS A 67 -3.14 -9.63 -2.60
CA LYS A 67 -1.97 -9.47 -1.72
C LYS A 67 -1.60 -10.76 -0.99
N LEU A 68 -2.56 -11.63 -0.68
CA LEU A 68 -2.30 -12.93 -0.06
C LEU A 68 -1.46 -13.82 -0.99
N VAL A 69 -1.80 -13.85 -2.28
CA VAL A 69 -1.07 -14.63 -3.30
C VAL A 69 0.33 -14.05 -3.51
N THR A 70 0.42 -12.73 -3.65
CA THR A 70 1.71 -12.02 -3.83
C THR A 70 2.63 -12.24 -2.64
N THR A 71 2.10 -12.11 -1.41
CA THR A 71 2.89 -12.32 -0.17
C THR A 71 3.34 -13.77 -0.05
N TYR A 72 2.44 -14.72 -0.34
CA TYR A 72 2.80 -16.12 -0.31
C TYR A 72 3.91 -16.44 -1.32
N ALA A 73 3.79 -15.95 -2.56
CA ALA A 73 4.83 -16.12 -3.57
C ALA A 73 6.16 -15.48 -3.12
N GLY A 74 6.12 -14.25 -2.59
CA GLY A 74 7.30 -13.59 -2.04
C GLY A 74 7.99 -14.42 -0.95
N LEU A 75 7.23 -14.94 0.01
CA LEU A 75 7.77 -15.80 1.06
C LEU A 75 8.36 -17.12 0.52
N GLN A 76 7.76 -17.70 -0.51
CA GLN A 76 8.26 -18.94 -1.13
C GLN A 76 9.54 -18.72 -1.92
N PHE A 77 9.66 -17.63 -2.67
CA PHE A 77 10.80 -17.39 -3.55
C PHE A 77 11.95 -16.66 -2.86
N LEU A 78 11.65 -15.73 -1.97
CA LEU A 78 12.64 -14.88 -1.32
C LEU A 78 12.96 -15.35 0.11
N GLY A 79 12.04 -16.07 0.73
CA GLY A 79 12.15 -16.51 2.11
C GLY A 79 11.79 -15.43 3.14
N PRO A 80 11.55 -15.82 4.41
CA PRO A 80 11.12 -14.90 5.46
C PRO A 80 12.21 -13.95 5.98
N GLN A 81 13.47 -14.19 5.60
CA GLN A 81 14.62 -13.36 6.01
C GLN A 81 15.05 -12.38 4.92
N TYR A 82 14.31 -12.29 3.82
CA TYR A 82 14.61 -11.35 2.75
C TYR A 82 14.54 -9.91 3.27
N GLN A 83 15.55 -9.12 2.93
CA GLN A 83 15.62 -7.70 3.26
C GLN A 83 15.73 -6.88 1.98
N TRP A 84 14.95 -5.83 1.90
CA TRP A 84 15.08 -4.84 0.86
C TRP A 84 16.38 -4.06 1.03
N LYS A 85 16.93 -3.58 -0.06
CA LYS A 85 18.13 -2.75 -0.03
C LYS A 85 17.96 -1.51 -0.89
N THR A 86 18.66 -0.45 -0.49
CA THR A 86 18.92 0.73 -1.29
C THR A 86 20.42 0.93 -1.33
N GLU A 87 21.00 1.02 -2.51
CA GLU A 87 22.43 1.24 -2.67
C GLU A 87 22.72 2.70 -2.97
N VAL A 88 23.78 3.22 -2.34
CA VAL A 88 24.31 4.54 -2.67
C VAL A 88 25.72 4.37 -3.20
N LEU A 89 25.93 4.83 -4.41
CA LEU A 89 27.16 4.74 -5.16
C LEU A 89 27.61 6.14 -5.55
N TYR A 90 28.88 6.32 -5.89
CA TYR A 90 29.36 7.56 -6.49
C TYR A 90 30.27 7.28 -7.69
N LYS A 91 30.27 8.22 -8.63
CA LYS A 91 31.16 8.22 -9.79
C LYS A 91 31.97 9.50 -9.75
N GLY A 92 33.29 9.39 -9.63
CA GLY A 92 34.19 10.54 -9.52
C GLY A 92 35.21 10.36 -8.41
N HIS A 93 35.63 11.44 -7.79
CA HIS A 93 36.59 11.41 -6.69
C HIS A 93 36.15 12.33 -5.54
N ILE A 94 36.55 11.96 -4.33
CA ILE A 94 36.27 12.74 -3.12
C ILE A 94 37.56 13.45 -2.70
N LYS A 95 37.48 14.78 -2.48
CA LYS A 95 38.59 15.59 -1.95
C LYS A 95 38.01 16.62 -0.99
N ASN A 96 38.58 16.72 0.21
CA ASN A 96 38.18 17.69 1.22
C ASN A 96 36.66 17.72 1.48
N ARG A 97 36.01 16.56 1.55
CA ARG A 97 34.57 16.39 1.74
C ARG A 97 33.69 16.79 0.54
N HIS A 98 34.30 17.10 -0.59
CA HIS A 98 33.61 17.39 -1.84
C HIS A 98 33.71 16.21 -2.79
N LEU A 99 32.55 15.72 -3.24
CA LEU A 99 32.45 14.77 -4.35
C LEU A 99 32.47 15.55 -5.67
N TYR A 100 33.51 15.38 -6.44
CA TYR A 100 33.62 15.87 -7.83
C TYR A 100 33.14 14.76 -8.76
N GLY A 101 31.82 14.72 -8.98
CA GLY A 101 31.13 13.69 -9.73
C GLY A 101 29.72 13.47 -9.22
N ASP A 102 29.10 12.40 -9.67
CA ASP A 102 27.69 12.09 -9.40
C ASP A 102 27.51 11.17 -8.19
N LEU A 103 26.46 11.41 -7.42
CA LEU A 103 25.93 10.47 -6.43
C LEU A 103 24.79 9.69 -7.05
N ILE A 104 24.83 8.36 -6.97
CA ILE A 104 23.82 7.47 -7.56
C ILE A 104 23.09 6.74 -6.44
N MET A 105 21.80 6.88 -6.39
CA MET A 105 20.92 6.16 -5.47
C MET A 105 20.14 5.11 -6.25
N ARG A 106 20.46 3.84 -6.04
CA ARG A 106 19.83 2.71 -6.73
C ARG A 106 18.82 2.02 -5.84
N GLY A 107 17.57 1.96 -6.32
CA GLY A 107 16.49 1.26 -5.66
C GLY A 107 16.35 -0.18 -6.13
N TYR A 108 15.94 -1.05 -5.21
CA TYR A 108 15.66 -2.47 -5.46
C TYR A 108 14.21 -2.84 -5.15
N GLY A 109 13.31 -1.85 -5.16
CA GLY A 109 11.89 -2.06 -4.99
C GLY A 109 11.44 -2.14 -3.53
N ASP A 110 12.12 -1.45 -2.61
CA ASP A 110 11.68 -1.34 -1.23
C ASP A 110 10.38 -0.54 -1.14
N PRO A 111 9.25 -1.16 -0.77
CA PRO A 111 7.97 -0.46 -0.66
C PRO A 111 7.83 0.32 0.64
N THR A 112 8.76 0.16 1.57
CA THR A 112 8.68 0.73 2.93
C THR A 112 9.61 1.91 3.17
N LEU A 113 10.40 2.31 2.17
CA LEU A 113 11.34 3.41 2.27
C LEU A 113 10.63 4.73 2.58
N THR A 114 10.92 5.30 3.74
CA THR A 114 10.30 6.56 4.20
C THR A 114 11.23 7.76 4.03
N TYR A 115 10.74 8.96 4.30
CA TYR A 115 11.59 10.17 4.39
C TYR A 115 12.59 10.10 5.54
N ALA A 116 12.25 9.41 6.63
CA ALA A 116 13.18 9.19 7.73
C ALA A 116 14.36 8.31 7.30
N ASP A 117 14.07 7.22 6.58
CA ASP A 117 15.10 6.33 6.03
C ASP A 117 15.98 7.06 5.00
N LEU A 118 15.38 7.91 4.17
CA LEU A 118 16.14 8.73 3.22
C LEU A 118 17.08 9.70 3.96
N SER A 119 16.62 10.31 5.04
CA SER A 119 17.46 11.18 5.88
C SER A 119 18.62 10.40 6.49
N GLU A 120 18.39 9.19 7.00
CA GLU A 120 19.44 8.32 7.51
C GLU A 120 20.46 7.94 6.42
N ILE A 121 19.98 7.64 5.21
CA ILE A 121 20.89 7.40 4.06
C ILE A 121 21.78 8.60 3.79
N ILE A 122 21.22 9.81 3.80
CA ILE A 122 21.99 11.05 3.59
C ILE A 122 23.01 11.25 4.71
N GLU A 123 22.64 11.03 5.96
CA GLU A 123 23.57 11.10 7.09
C GLU A 123 24.73 10.11 6.93
N ARG A 124 24.44 8.89 6.50
CA ARG A 124 25.49 7.88 6.22
C ARG A 124 26.42 8.33 5.09
N VAL A 125 25.90 8.95 4.04
CA VAL A 125 26.72 9.53 2.97
C VAL A 125 27.64 10.62 3.51
N GLN A 126 27.14 11.49 4.39
CA GLN A 126 27.95 12.53 5.04
C GLN A 126 29.03 11.94 5.95
N GLN A 127 28.73 10.87 6.68
CA GLN A 127 29.70 10.14 7.52
C GLN A 127 30.83 9.49 6.68
N GLN A 128 30.55 9.10 5.42
CA GLN A 128 31.55 8.61 4.48
C GLN A 128 32.41 9.75 3.89
N GLY A 129 32.23 10.96 4.36
CA GLY A 129 33.06 12.11 3.97
C GLY A 129 32.57 12.89 2.75
N ILE A 130 31.32 12.73 2.34
CA ILE A 130 30.70 13.50 1.27
C ILE A 130 29.74 14.53 1.87
N GLN A 131 30.11 15.81 1.84
CA GLN A 131 29.24 16.89 2.30
C GLN A 131 28.72 17.79 1.15
N TYR A 132 29.49 17.85 0.09
CA TYR A 132 29.20 18.69 -1.09
C TYR A 132 29.31 17.83 -2.35
N ILE A 133 28.32 17.93 -3.21
CA ILE A 133 28.28 17.22 -4.49
C ILE A 133 28.37 18.25 -5.61
N HIS A 134 29.37 18.11 -6.50
CA HIS A 134 29.61 18.98 -7.65
C HIS A 134 29.11 18.35 -8.97
N GLY A 135 28.30 17.34 -8.91
CA GLY A 135 27.62 16.70 -10.03
C GLY A 135 26.14 16.53 -9.74
N ASN A 136 25.56 15.47 -10.24
CA ASN A 136 24.14 15.18 -10.12
C ASN A 136 23.86 14.17 -9.00
N ILE A 137 22.63 14.18 -8.49
CA ILE A 137 22.05 13.07 -7.77
C ILE A 137 21.21 12.29 -8.78
N ILE A 138 21.61 11.05 -9.06
CA ILE A 138 20.99 10.19 -10.05
C ILE A 138 20.16 9.14 -9.31
N LEU A 139 18.86 9.07 -9.60
CA LEU A 139 18.00 8.00 -9.12
C LEU A 139 18.03 6.88 -10.16
N ASP A 140 18.59 5.74 -9.78
CA ASP A 140 18.70 4.58 -10.65
C ASP A 140 17.52 3.62 -10.36
N GLU A 141 16.56 3.63 -11.26
CA GLU A 141 15.34 2.79 -11.22
C GLU A 141 15.44 1.57 -12.16
N SER A 142 16.62 1.26 -12.67
CA SER A 142 16.82 0.23 -13.70
C SER A 142 16.54 -1.21 -13.23
N PHE A 143 16.43 -1.44 -11.92
CA PHE A 143 16.27 -2.79 -11.37
C PHE A 143 15.00 -3.52 -11.86
N PHE A 144 13.88 -2.81 -12.04
CA PHE A 144 12.67 -3.41 -12.61
C PHE A 144 12.65 -3.45 -14.13
N GLY A 145 13.68 -2.89 -14.80
CA GLY A 145 13.70 -2.76 -16.25
C GLY A 145 12.65 -1.78 -16.77
N GLU A 146 12.35 -1.90 -18.06
CA GLU A 146 11.28 -1.10 -18.68
C GLU A 146 9.92 -1.69 -18.32
N LEU A 147 9.22 -1.05 -17.41
CA LEU A 147 7.84 -1.39 -17.09
C LEU A 147 6.90 -0.70 -18.07
N GLN A 148 5.97 -1.47 -18.63
CA GLN A 148 4.88 -0.88 -19.40
C GLN A 148 4.00 -0.05 -18.45
N ASN A 149 3.55 1.11 -18.95
CA ASN A 149 2.55 1.88 -18.22
C ASN A 149 1.32 1.00 -18.00
N GLN A 150 0.92 0.85 -16.75
CA GLN A 150 -0.28 0.11 -16.41
C GLN A 150 -1.50 1.01 -16.59
N ASP A 151 -2.58 0.40 -17.09
CA ASP A 151 -3.88 1.07 -17.08
C ASP A 151 -4.32 1.33 -15.64
N LEU A 152 -4.99 2.45 -15.43
CA LEU A 152 -5.58 2.76 -14.14
C LEU A 152 -6.61 1.68 -13.76
N ILE A 153 -6.61 1.30 -12.48
CA ILE A 153 -7.59 0.33 -11.94
C ILE A 153 -9.01 0.93 -12.00
N ASP A 154 -9.09 2.25 -11.83
CA ASP A 154 -10.31 3.05 -11.90
C ASP A 154 -9.96 4.48 -12.37
N ASP A 155 -10.96 5.36 -12.41
CA ASP A 155 -10.82 6.78 -12.80
C ASP A 155 -10.12 7.66 -11.73
N LYS A 156 -9.76 7.09 -10.57
CA LYS A 156 -9.15 7.81 -9.46
C LYS A 156 -7.61 7.86 -9.58
N LYS A 157 -7.14 8.55 -10.60
CA LYS A 157 -5.73 8.64 -11.01
C LYS A 157 -4.73 8.87 -9.86
N TYR A 158 -5.10 9.65 -8.83
CA TYR A 158 -4.20 10.05 -7.75
C TYR A 158 -4.33 9.20 -6.49
N ARG A 159 -4.94 8.04 -6.57
CA ARG A 159 -4.94 7.07 -5.47
C ARG A 159 -3.63 6.27 -5.47
N ALA A 160 -3.12 5.98 -4.27
CA ALA A 160 -1.86 5.28 -4.09
C ALA A 160 -1.78 3.93 -4.83
N TYR A 161 -2.91 3.23 -4.98
CA TYR A 161 -2.97 1.95 -5.69
C TYR A 161 -2.88 2.08 -7.22
N ASN A 162 -2.99 3.29 -7.77
CA ASN A 162 -2.82 3.59 -9.20
C ASN A 162 -1.42 4.11 -9.54
N VAL A 163 -0.50 4.15 -8.57
CA VAL A 163 0.89 4.55 -8.81
C VAL A 163 1.60 3.49 -9.66
N ASN A 164 2.36 3.91 -10.66
CA ASN A 164 3.21 3.01 -11.41
C ASN A 164 4.33 2.46 -10.50
N PRO A 165 4.55 1.14 -10.49
CA PRO A 165 5.62 0.57 -9.71
C PRO A 165 6.99 1.07 -10.18
N LYS A 166 7.87 1.40 -9.25
CA LYS A 166 9.22 1.83 -9.50
C LYS A 166 10.16 1.17 -8.51
N SER A 167 11.41 0.95 -8.90
CA SER A 167 12.37 0.32 -8.00
C SER A 167 12.92 1.27 -6.93
N PHE A 168 12.77 2.58 -7.12
CA PHE A 168 13.10 3.60 -6.12
C PHE A 168 11.89 4.48 -5.84
N VAL A 169 11.25 4.27 -4.71
CA VAL A 169 10.08 5.03 -4.27
C VAL A 169 10.26 5.41 -2.82
N VAL A 170 10.01 6.66 -2.47
CA VAL A 170 10.05 7.15 -1.10
C VAL A 170 8.63 7.50 -0.67
N ASN A 171 8.23 7.04 0.53
CA ASN A 171 6.94 7.34 1.16
C ASN A 171 5.74 7.05 0.24
N GLU A 172 5.78 5.88 -0.42
CA GLU A 172 4.73 5.41 -1.35
C GLU A 172 4.42 6.38 -2.51
N ASN A 173 5.35 7.28 -2.83
CA ASN A 173 5.17 8.37 -3.80
C ASN A 173 3.95 9.26 -3.47
N THR A 174 3.71 9.53 -2.19
CA THR A 174 2.57 10.30 -1.70
C THR A 174 2.97 11.66 -1.17
N ILE A 175 2.03 12.59 -1.23
CA ILE A 175 2.10 13.91 -0.60
C ILE A 175 0.96 14.01 0.41
N ASN A 176 1.28 14.34 1.64
CA ASN A 176 0.29 14.58 2.68
C ASN A 176 -0.16 16.03 2.67
N PHE A 177 -1.46 16.25 2.71
CA PHE A 177 -2.09 17.55 2.88
C PHE A 177 -2.69 17.61 4.28
N ASN A 178 -2.16 18.49 5.12
CA ASN A 178 -2.65 18.72 6.47
C ASN A 178 -3.54 19.96 6.49
N PHE A 179 -4.79 19.77 6.86
CA PHE A 179 -5.78 20.85 6.98
C PHE A 179 -5.90 21.28 8.42
N SER A 180 -5.82 22.58 8.68
CA SER A 180 -6.00 23.17 10.00
C SER A 180 -6.83 24.43 9.91
N ILE A 181 -7.54 24.75 10.99
CA ILE A 181 -8.34 25.97 11.07
C ILE A 181 -7.68 26.94 12.04
N SER A 182 -7.40 28.15 11.59
CA SER A 182 -6.98 29.25 12.45
C SER A 182 -7.59 30.56 11.98
N ASN A 183 -8.06 31.39 12.90
CA ASN A 183 -8.70 32.67 12.61
C ASN A 183 -9.82 32.54 11.54
N GLU A 184 -10.66 31.53 11.68
CA GLU A 184 -11.77 31.22 10.77
C GLU A 184 -11.36 30.97 9.33
N LYS A 185 -10.08 30.63 9.11
CA LYS A 185 -9.53 30.27 7.79
C LYS A 185 -8.98 28.85 7.82
N ILE A 186 -9.18 28.16 6.72
CA ILE A 186 -8.58 26.85 6.51
C ILE A 186 -7.16 27.05 5.97
N ASN A 187 -6.18 26.49 6.65
CA ASN A 187 -4.80 26.45 6.21
C ASN A 187 -4.48 25.04 5.68
N ILE A 188 -3.72 24.98 4.61
CA ILE A 188 -3.27 23.73 3.98
C ILE A 188 -1.75 23.73 4.02
N GLN A 189 -1.18 22.68 4.64
CA GLN A 189 0.26 22.43 4.64
C GLN A 189 0.54 21.12 3.94
N THR A 190 1.61 21.08 3.15
CA THR A 190 2.04 19.86 2.46
C THR A 190 3.27 19.26 3.12
N PHE A 191 3.35 17.94 3.11
CA PHE A 191 4.56 17.23 3.48
C PHE A 191 4.81 16.06 2.52
N PRO A 192 5.99 16.00 1.90
CA PRO A 192 7.07 16.99 1.94
C PRO A 192 6.66 18.30 1.26
N GLU A 193 7.38 19.37 1.56
CA GLU A 193 7.27 20.61 0.81
C GLU A 193 7.97 20.45 -0.55
N ILE A 194 7.23 20.65 -1.64
CA ILE A 194 7.73 20.46 -3.01
C ILE A 194 7.65 21.80 -3.74
N GLN A 195 8.79 22.30 -4.20
CA GLN A 195 8.89 23.60 -4.86
C GLN A 195 8.05 23.71 -6.15
N THR A 196 7.83 22.58 -6.83
CA THR A 196 7.04 22.53 -8.06
C THR A 196 5.56 22.24 -7.80
N LEU A 197 5.14 22.16 -6.53
CA LEU A 197 3.76 22.00 -6.13
C LEU A 197 3.17 23.31 -5.63
N LYS A 198 2.10 23.77 -6.26
CA LYS A 198 1.35 24.95 -5.85
C LYS A 198 -0.03 24.53 -5.38
N VAL A 199 -0.37 24.92 -4.16
CA VAL A 199 -1.68 24.68 -3.58
C VAL A 199 -2.51 25.94 -3.66
N ILE A 200 -3.68 25.86 -4.28
CA ILE A 200 -4.67 26.94 -4.37
C ILE A 200 -5.84 26.55 -3.47
N ASN A 201 -6.12 27.38 -2.48
CA ASN A 201 -7.11 27.09 -1.46
C ASN A 201 -8.37 27.92 -1.65
N HIS A 202 -9.47 27.29 -2.05
CA HIS A 202 -10.80 27.87 -2.17
C HIS A 202 -11.77 27.27 -1.14
N LEU A 203 -11.25 26.50 -0.17
CA LEU A 203 -12.08 25.84 0.85
C LEU A 203 -12.81 26.86 1.73
N LYS A 204 -14.04 26.53 2.08
CA LYS A 204 -14.87 27.28 3.01
C LYS A 204 -15.21 26.40 4.20
N LEU A 205 -15.31 27.03 5.38
CA LEU A 205 -15.83 26.34 6.56
C LEU A 205 -17.28 25.95 6.33
N SER A 206 -17.61 24.76 6.76
CA SER A 206 -18.97 24.21 6.71
C SER A 206 -19.44 23.86 8.11
N GLU A 207 -20.73 24.01 8.38
CA GLU A 207 -21.37 23.63 9.65
C GLU A 207 -21.65 22.12 9.74
N HIS A 208 -21.31 21.34 8.69
CA HIS A 208 -21.49 19.89 8.70
C HIS A 208 -20.52 19.21 9.66
N GLY A 209 -20.96 18.10 10.25
CA GLY A 209 -20.16 17.36 11.22
C GLY A 209 -18.83 16.85 10.67
N CYS A 210 -17.84 16.69 11.55
CA CYS A 210 -16.47 16.29 11.19
C CYS A 210 -16.34 14.93 10.51
N ASN A 211 -17.35 14.08 10.56
CA ASN A 211 -17.25 12.71 10.04
C ASN A 211 -17.34 12.61 8.51
N GLU A 212 -17.89 13.60 7.83
CA GLU A 212 -18.17 13.55 6.38
C GLU A 212 -17.30 14.51 5.55
N TRP A 213 -16.39 15.25 6.18
CA TRP A 213 -15.60 16.28 5.50
C TRP A 213 -14.75 15.73 4.34
N LYS A 214 -14.27 14.48 4.43
CA LYS A 214 -13.44 13.87 3.38
C LYS A 214 -14.22 13.62 2.08
N ASP A 215 -15.50 13.29 2.21
CA ASP A 215 -16.38 13.07 1.05
C ASP A 215 -16.84 14.39 0.43
N ALA A 216 -16.88 15.44 1.24
CA ALA A 216 -17.18 16.81 0.79
C ALA A 216 -15.96 17.54 0.18
N LEU A 217 -14.73 16.99 0.36
CA LEU A 217 -13.50 17.59 -0.13
C LEU A 217 -13.30 17.29 -1.63
N GLY A 218 -13.61 18.27 -2.47
CA GLY A 218 -13.25 18.24 -3.89
C GLY A 218 -11.85 18.79 -4.13
N TYR A 219 -11.17 18.29 -5.15
CA TYR A 219 -9.92 18.86 -5.63
C TYR A 219 -9.73 18.65 -7.13
N GLU A 220 -9.00 19.58 -7.74
CA GLU A 220 -8.54 19.48 -9.14
C GLU A 220 -7.02 19.51 -9.19
N VAL A 221 -6.44 18.76 -10.12
CA VAL A 221 -4.98 18.71 -10.34
C VAL A 221 -4.68 19.13 -11.76
N ASN A 222 -3.93 20.19 -11.90
CA ASN A 222 -3.49 20.73 -13.18
C ASN A 222 -1.97 20.71 -13.25
N THR A 223 -1.40 20.04 -14.27
CA THR A 223 0.06 20.04 -14.49
C THR A 223 0.37 20.80 -15.77
N LYS A 224 1.17 21.86 -15.62
CA LYS A 224 1.66 22.66 -16.76
C LYS A 224 3.18 22.77 -16.65
N SER A 225 3.88 22.35 -17.70
CA SER A 225 5.34 22.30 -17.70
C SER A 225 5.86 21.47 -16.52
N ASN A 226 6.60 22.08 -15.59
CA ASN A 226 7.14 21.39 -14.42
C ASN A 226 6.43 21.79 -13.11
N VAL A 227 5.29 22.47 -13.18
CA VAL A 227 4.53 22.88 -12.00
C VAL A 227 3.21 22.13 -11.95
N THR A 228 2.91 21.53 -10.83
CA THR A 228 1.61 20.92 -10.54
C THR A 228 0.84 21.84 -9.61
N GLU A 229 -0.35 22.26 -10.02
CA GLU A 229 -1.30 23.03 -9.21
C GLU A 229 -2.35 22.08 -8.68
N ILE A 230 -2.61 22.13 -7.39
CA ILE A 230 -3.75 21.46 -6.74
C ILE A 230 -4.67 22.54 -6.20
N ILE A 231 -5.91 22.48 -6.62
CA ILE A 231 -6.96 23.43 -6.26
C ILE A 231 -7.97 22.70 -5.37
N PHE A 232 -8.13 23.15 -4.17
CA PHE A 232 -9.12 22.66 -3.22
C PHE A 232 -10.30 23.61 -3.12
#